data_0f15bbdc4a9759d00fe819f3fa8e81ee
#
_entry.id   0f15bbdc4a9759d00fe819f3fa8e81ee
#
_cell.length_a   1.000
_cell.length_b   1.000
_cell.length_c   1.000
_cell.angle_alpha   90.00
_cell.angle_beta   90.00
_cell.angle_gamma   90.00
#
_symmetry.space_group_name_H-M   'P 1'
#
loop_
_entity.id
_entity.type
_entity.pdbx_description
1 polymer ?
#
loop_
_entity_poly.entity_id
_entity_poly.type
_entity_poly.pdbx_seq_one_letter_code
_entity_poly.pdbx_strand_id
1 'polypeptide(L)'
;MKKILYFLSFLLLLASCSGKKDDKTISIGYINWDDGIALTYLTEVILEQQGYHVVLKNADPAPIYATMARGKVDLLMDAWLPATQADYMKQYGKNLEILGKIYPDARIGLVVPDYVDIHSIEQLNANKEKFGGEIIGIDAGAGIMHATDMAIE
;
A
#
# COMPACT_ATOMS: atom_id res chain seq x y z
N MET A 1 36.62 -44.37 2.05
CA MET A 1 35.16 -44.63 2.13
C MET A 1 34.45 -43.79 3.20
N LYS A 2 34.90 -43.73 4.47
CA LYS A 2 34.26 -42.93 5.53
C LYS A 2 34.20 -41.41 5.23
N LYS A 3 35.24 -40.81 4.63
CA LYS A 3 35.28 -39.38 4.30
C LYS A 3 34.27 -38.96 3.21
N ILE A 4 34.00 -39.87 2.25
CA ILE A 4 32.99 -39.64 1.20
C ILE A 4 31.59 -39.70 1.78
N LEU A 5 31.34 -40.55 2.76
CA LEU A 5 30.06 -40.65 3.44
C LEU A 5 29.71 -39.39 4.25
N TYR A 6 30.69 -38.77 4.90
CA TYR A 6 30.48 -37.46 5.60
C TYR A 6 30.22 -36.31 4.65
N PHE A 7 30.88 -36.31 3.47
CA PHE A 7 30.68 -35.29 2.44
C PHE A 7 29.26 -35.38 1.84
N LEU A 8 28.81 -36.61 1.59
CA LEU A 8 27.46 -36.88 1.06
C LEU A 8 26.37 -36.51 2.09
N SER A 9 26.60 -36.78 3.38
CA SER A 9 25.71 -36.39 4.48
C SER A 9 25.60 -34.87 4.65
N PHE A 10 26.69 -34.12 4.45
CA PHE A 10 26.73 -32.66 4.52
C PHE A 10 26.02 -32.02 3.32
N LEU A 11 26.07 -32.61 2.13
CA LEU A 11 25.35 -32.15 0.94
C LEU A 11 23.83 -32.29 1.09
N LEU A 12 23.36 -33.32 1.79
CA LEU A 12 21.93 -33.54 2.05
C LEU A 12 21.31 -32.50 3.02
N LEU A 13 22.11 -31.93 3.90
CA LEU A 13 21.66 -30.89 4.83
C LEU A 13 21.45 -29.52 4.17
N LEU A 14 22.12 -29.28 3.02
CA LEU A 14 21.96 -28.00 2.27
C LEU A 14 20.70 -28.00 1.37
N ALA A 15 20.09 -29.11 1.11
CA ALA A 15 18.89 -29.24 0.27
C ALA A 15 17.58 -28.92 1.04
N SER A 16 17.64 -28.70 2.36
CA SER A 16 16.46 -28.59 3.23
C SER A 16 15.88 -27.16 3.40
N CYS A 17 16.41 -26.15 2.71
CA CYS A 17 15.98 -24.75 2.86
C CYS A 17 15.28 -24.15 1.64
N SER A 18 14.58 -24.93 0.83
CA SER A 18 13.61 -24.39 -0.11
C SER A 18 12.24 -24.45 0.56
N GLY A 19 11.93 -23.46 1.40
CA GLY A 19 10.58 -23.24 1.88
C GLY A 19 9.67 -23.01 0.67
N LYS A 20 9.02 -24.07 0.17
CA LYS A 20 7.91 -23.92 -0.76
C LYS A 20 6.90 -23.02 -0.08
N LYS A 21 6.61 -21.86 -0.70
CA LYS A 21 5.42 -21.07 -0.33
C LYS A 21 4.25 -22.06 -0.45
N ASP A 22 3.50 -22.24 0.62
CA ASP A 22 2.28 -23.03 0.56
C ASP A 22 1.39 -22.38 -0.52
N ASP A 23 0.97 -23.16 -1.51
CA ASP A 23 0.20 -22.66 -2.65
C ASP A 23 -1.12 -21.97 -2.23
N LYS A 24 -1.52 -22.13 -0.97
CA LYS A 24 -2.70 -21.48 -0.37
C LYS A 24 -2.39 -20.30 0.54
N THR A 25 -1.16 -19.83 0.60
CA THR A 25 -0.81 -18.64 1.40
C THR A 25 -0.80 -17.39 0.54
N ILE A 26 -1.62 -16.40 0.93
CA ILE A 26 -1.69 -15.08 0.29
C ILE A 26 -1.27 -14.02 1.30
N SER A 27 -0.36 -13.14 0.90
CA SER A 27 0.03 -11.98 1.72
C SER A 27 -0.64 -10.70 1.18
N ILE A 28 -1.33 -9.99 2.08
CA ILE A 28 -1.98 -8.71 1.78
C ILE A 28 -1.20 -7.60 2.46
N GLY A 29 -0.66 -6.68 1.65
CA GLY A 29 -0.10 -5.44 2.13
C GLY A 29 -1.20 -4.44 2.42
N TYR A 30 -1.07 -3.64 3.48
CA TYR A 30 -2.00 -2.57 3.74
C TYR A 30 -1.32 -1.38 4.42
N ILE A 31 -1.90 -0.22 4.18
CA ILE A 31 -1.51 1.04 4.78
C ILE A 31 -2.51 1.32 5.90
N ASN A 32 -2.10 2.05 6.93
CA ASN A 32 -2.94 2.30 8.10
C ASN A 32 -3.96 3.43 7.85
N TRP A 33 -4.74 3.29 6.77
CA TRP A 33 -5.86 4.15 6.43
C TRP A 33 -7.18 3.39 6.65
N ASP A 34 -8.22 4.08 7.10
CA ASP A 34 -9.47 3.45 7.57
C ASP A 34 -10.15 2.59 6.50
N ASP A 35 -10.22 3.09 5.27
CA ASP A 35 -10.78 2.37 4.13
C ASP A 35 -9.91 1.18 3.70
N GLY A 36 -8.59 1.36 3.67
CA GLY A 36 -7.63 0.30 3.37
C GLY A 36 -7.66 -0.83 4.40
N ILE A 37 -7.77 -0.49 5.69
CA ILE A 37 -7.92 -1.45 6.78
C ILE A 37 -9.21 -2.25 6.58
N ALA A 38 -10.35 -1.57 6.40
CA ALA A 38 -11.65 -2.22 6.24
C ALA A 38 -11.68 -3.19 5.04
N LEU A 39 -11.17 -2.76 3.89
CA LEU A 39 -11.09 -3.59 2.68
C LEU A 39 -10.14 -4.77 2.85
N THR A 40 -9.02 -4.58 3.54
CA THR A 40 -8.03 -5.62 3.80
C THR A 40 -8.62 -6.73 4.65
N TYR A 41 -9.21 -6.39 5.79
CA TYR A 41 -9.83 -7.40 6.68
C TYR A 41 -11.05 -8.07 6.05
N LEU A 42 -11.86 -7.36 5.27
CA LEU A 42 -12.92 -7.99 4.50
C LEU A 42 -12.38 -9.02 3.51
N THR A 43 -11.30 -8.67 2.80
CA THR A 43 -10.65 -9.56 1.83
C THR A 43 -10.03 -10.77 2.52
N GLU A 44 -9.39 -10.59 3.68
CA GLU A 44 -8.87 -11.67 4.52
C GLU A 44 -9.97 -12.69 4.83
N VAL A 45 -11.10 -12.23 5.39
CA VAL A 45 -12.23 -13.12 5.74
C VAL A 45 -12.75 -13.89 4.53
N ILE A 46 -12.90 -13.23 3.38
CA ILE A 46 -13.36 -13.88 2.14
C ILE A 46 -12.38 -14.94 1.66
N LEU A 47 -11.08 -14.65 1.68
CA LEU A 47 -10.05 -15.60 1.24
C LEU A 47 -9.91 -16.79 2.21
N GLU A 48 -9.99 -16.55 3.51
CA GLU A 48 -9.96 -17.62 4.53
C GLU A 48 -11.16 -18.57 4.42
N GLN A 49 -12.35 -18.04 4.11
CA GLN A 49 -13.54 -18.88 3.83
C GLN A 49 -13.34 -19.77 2.59
N GLN A 50 -12.47 -19.39 1.66
CA GLN A 50 -12.09 -20.19 0.49
C GLN A 50 -10.89 -21.12 0.75
N GLY A 51 -10.41 -21.16 1.99
CA GLY A 51 -9.34 -22.05 2.44
C GLY A 51 -7.93 -21.56 2.15
N TYR A 52 -7.76 -20.25 1.92
CA TYR A 52 -6.46 -19.62 1.91
C TYR A 52 -5.98 -19.29 3.33
N HIS A 53 -4.68 -19.30 3.53
CA HIS A 53 -4.05 -18.75 4.72
C HIS A 53 -3.59 -17.33 4.39
N VAL A 54 -4.15 -16.33 5.07
CA VAL A 54 -3.86 -14.93 4.81
C VAL A 54 -2.81 -14.40 5.79
N VAL A 55 -1.83 -13.66 5.27
CA VAL A 55 -0.79 -12.99 6.05
C VAL A 55 -0.86 -11.50 5.79
N LEU A 56 -1.26 -10.73 6.80
CA LEU A 56 -1.36 -9.29 6.72
C LEU A 56 0.01 -8.62 6.98
N LYS A 57 0.35 -7.61 6.18
CA LYS A 57 1.60 -6.85 6.28
C LYS A 57 1.31 -5.36 6.27
N ASN A 58 1.41 -4.73 7.42
CA ASN A 58 1.29 -3.29 7.56
C ASN A 58 2.62 -2.59 7.28
N ALA A 59 2.59 -1.57 6.45
CA ALA A 59 3.70 -0.64 6.23
C ALA A 59 3.21 0.60 5.46
N ASP A 60 4.07 1.61 5.36
CA ASP A 60 3.85 2.79 4.54
C ASP A 60 3.77 2.45 3.04
N PRO A 61 3.23 3.33 2.19
CA PRO A 61 3.04 3.06 0.75
C PRO A 61 4.32 2.60 0.06
N ALA A 62 5.44 3.30 0.23
CA ALA A 62 6.69 3.00 -0.48
C ALA A 62 7.21 1.57 -0.25
N PRO A 63 7.38 1.07 1.00
CA PRO A 63 7.76 -0.32 1.24
C PRO A 63 6.72 -1.34 0.77
N ILE A 64 5.41 -1.04 0.81
CA ILE A 64 4.38 -1.95 0.27
C ILE A 64 4.60 -2.14 -1.23
N TYR A 65 4.64 -1.06 -2.02
CA TYR A 65 4.86 -1.15 -3.47
C TYR A 65 6.18 -1.83 -3.84
N ALA A 66 7.26 -1.51 -3.12
CA ALA A 66 8.57 -2.12 -3.34
C ALA A 66 8.59 -3.63 -3.03
N THR A 67 7.84 -4.09 -2.03
CA THR A 67 7.76 -5.50 -1.66
C THR A 67 6.82 -6.28 -2.58
N MET A 68 5.73 -5.67 -3.05
CA MET A 68 4.85 -6.22 -4.09
C MET A 68 5.62 -6.45 -5.39
N ALA A 69 6.35 -5.45 -5.86
CA ALA A 69 7.15 -5.56 -7.09
C ALA A 69 8.20 -6.69 -7.05
N ARG A 70 8.58 -7.14 -5.84
CA ARG A 70 9.49 -8.27 -5.61
C ARG A 70 8.77 -9.60 -5.32
N GLY A 71 7.43 -9.63 -5.42
CA GLY A 71 6.63 -10.82 -5.14
C GLY A 71 6.66 -11.27 -3.67
N LYS A 72 6.86 -10.33 -2.74
CA LYS A 72 6.84 -10.60 -1.28
C LYS A 72 5.55 -10.20 -0.60
N VAL A 73 4.72 -9.44 -1.30
CA VAL A 73 3.34 -9.12 -0.99
C VAL A 73 2.53 -9.42 -2.25
N ASP A 74 1.41 -10.10 -2.11
CA ASP A 74 0.62 -10.59 -3.24
C ASP A 74 -0.48 -9.59 -3.63
N LEU A 75 -1.14 -8.96 -2.64
CA LEU A 75 -2.28 -8.06 -2.86
C LEU A 75 -2.12 -6.74 -2.11
N LEU A 76 -2.70 -5.68 -2.68
CA LEU A 76 -3.01 -4.41 -2.02
C LEU A 76 -4.42 -4.03 -2.43
N MET A 77 -5.29 -3.78 -1.45
CA MET A 77 -6.71 -3.49 -1.70
C MET A 77 -7.00 -2.00 -1.82
N ASP A 78 -6.05 -1.15 -1.47
CA ASP A 78 -6.23 0.29 -1.36
C ASP A 78 -5.16 1.04 -2.18
N ALA A 79 -5.32 1.00 -3.51
CA ALA A 79 -4.47 1.73 -4.44
C ALA A 79 -5.21 2.94 -5.03
N TRP A 80 -4.87 4.13 -4.60
CA TRP A 80 -5.48 5.39 -5.03
C TRP A 80 -4.91 5.88 -6.37
N LEU A 81 -5.43 5.31 -7.45
CA LEU A 81 -4.99 5.55 -8.82
C LEU A 81 -6.03 6.36 -9.61
N PRO A 82 -5.62 7.12 -10.62
CA PRO A 82 -4.25 7.28 -11.12
C PRO A 82 -3.41 8.34 -10.39
N ALA A 83 -3.96 9.10 -9.46
CA ALA A 83 -3.35 10.33 -8.97
C ALA A 83 -2.34 10.13 -7.85
N THR A 84 -2.77 9.80 -6.63
CA THR A 84 -1.93 9.87 -5.43
C THR A 84 -0.78 8.88 -5.42
N GLN A 85 -0.93 7.74 -6.07
CA GLN A 85 0.10 6.69 -6.12
C GLN A 85 0.69 6.51 -7.53
N ALA A 86 0.56 7.53 -8.37
CA ALA A 86 1.11 7.55 -9.73
C ALA A 86 2.61 7.26 -9.77
N ASP A 87 3.39 7.84 -8.86
CA ASP A 87 4.84 7.68 -8.83
C ASP A 87 5.26 6.25 -8.50
N TYR A 88 4.55 5.58 -7.58
CA TYR A 88 4.78 4.17 -7.30
C TYR A 88 4.45 3.29 -8.50
N MET A 89 3.37 3.58 -9.22
CA MET A 89 3.03 2.87 -10.45
C MET A 89 4.01 3.14 -11.58
N LYS A 90 4.54 4.35 -11.70
CA LYS A 90 5.62 4.68 -12.66
C LYS A 90 6.87 3.87 -12.37
N GLN A 91 7.22 3.69 -11.09
CA GLN A 91 8.43 2.99 -10.66
C GLN A 91 8.27 1.46 -10.72
N TYR A 92 7.15 0.92 -10.26
CA TYR A 92 6.96 -0.49 -9.99
C TYR A 92 5.88 -1.17 -10.87
N GLY A 93 5.05 -0.39 -11.57
CA GLY A 93 3.86 -0.88 -12.27
C GLY A 93 4.13 -1.95 -13.32
N LYS A 94 5.35 -2.03 -13.87
CA LYS A 94 5.74 -3.12 -14.80
C LYS A 94 5.68 -4.51 -14.17
N ASN A 95 5.76 -4.60 -12.85
CA ASN A 95 5.75 -5.83 -12.07
C ASN A 95 4.44 -6.02 -11.30
N LEU A 96 3.45 -5.15 -11.53
CA LEU A 96 2.17 -5.16 -10.83
C LEU A 96 1.02 -5.26 -11.82
N GLU A 97 -0.05 -5.91 -11.40
CA GLU A 97 -1.29 -6.03 -12.17
C GLU A 97 -2.42 -5.33 -11.43
N ILE A 98 -3.20 -4.54 -12.14
CA ILE A 98 -4.43 -3.92 -11.61
C ILE A 98 -5.58 -4.88 -11.90
N LEU A 99 -6.08 -5.54 -10.86
CA LEU A 99 -7.13 -6.54 -10.97
C LEU A 99 -8.51 -5.94 -11.21
N GLY A 100 -8.72 -4.71 -10.73
CA GLY A 100 -10.01 -4.04 -10.91
C GLY A 100 -10.09 -2.74 -10.14
N LYS A 101 -11.25 -2.09 -10.24
CA LYS A 101 -11.56 -0.85 -9.55
C LYS A 101 -12.63 -1.13 -8.49
N ILE A 102 -12.31 -0.87 -7.24
CA ILE A 102 -13.23 -1.08 -6.10
C ILE A 102 -14.15 0.13 -5.94
N TYR A 103 -13.57 1.33 -6.02
CA TYR A 103 -14.29 2.59 -5.87
C TYR A 103 -14.18 3.42 -7.16
N PRO A 104 -15.24 3.56 -7.95
CA PRO A 104 -15.26 4.51 -9.05
C PRO A 104 -15.38 5.93 -8.51
N ASP A 105 -14.78 6.88 -9.21
CA ASP A 105 -14.93 8.32 -8.97
C ASP A 105 -14.49 8.82 -7.57
N ALA A 106 -13.56 8.11 -6.93
CA ALA A 106 -12.91 8.58 -5.70
C ALA A 106 -12.22 9.93 -5.95
N ARG A 107 -12.34 10.84 -5.00
CA ARG A 107 -11.77 12.19 -5.08
C ARG A 107 -10.84 12.45 -3.92
N ILE A 108 -9.83 13.26 -4.17
CA ILE A 108 -8.97 13.83 -3.14
C ILE A 108 -9.15 15.35 -3.12
N GLY A 109 -8.93 15.97 -1.98
CA GLY A 109 -9.05 17.42 -1.87
C GLY A 109 -8.76 17.90 -0.45
N LEU A 110 -8.64 19.20 -0.31
CA LEU A 110 -8.58 19.86 0.99
C LEU A 110 -10.00 19.96 1.57
N VAL A 111 -10.11 19.72 2.85
CA VAL A 111 -11.37 19.80 3.60
C VAL A 111 -11.29 20.99 4.55
N VAL A 112 -12.32 21.79 4.59
CA VAL A 112 -12.48 22.89 5.54
C VAL A 112 -13.76 22.70 6.34
N PRO A 113 -13.84 23.24 7.58
CA PRO A 113 -15.08 23.26 8.32
C PRO A 113 -16.19 24.01 7.56
N ASP A 114 -17.43 23.58 7.69
CA ASP A 114 -18.59 24.15 6.97
C ASP A 114 -18.89 25.61 7.33
N TYR A 115 -18.44 26.05 8.51
CA TYR A 115 -18.57 27.44 8.93
C TYR A 115 -17.53 28.39 8.26
N VAL A 116 -16.59 27.85 7.48
CA VAL A 116 -15.60 28.63 6.74
C VAL A 116 -16.05 28.73 5.28
N ASP A 117 -16.51 29.92 4.90
CA ASP A 117 -17.06 30.20 3.57
C ASP A 117 -15.91 30.38 2.55
N ILE A 118 -15.29 29.26 2.15
CA ILE A 118 -14.35 29.16 1.03
C ILE A 118 -14.65 27.90 0.22
N HIS A 119 -14.48 28.01 -1.09
CA HIS A 119 -14.88 26.96 -2.05
C HIS A 119 -13.78 26.58 -3.05
N SER A 120 -12.62 27.19 -2.94
CA SER A 120 -11.48 26.85 -3.81
C SER A 120 -10.14 27.06 -3.12
N ILE A 121 -9.09 26.40 -3.64
CA ILE A 121 -7.73 26.49 -3.12
C ILE A 121 -7.18 27.91 -3.23
N GLU A 122 -7.52 28.65 -4.29
CA GLU A 122 -7.06 30.02 -4.53
C GLU A 122 -7.54 30.99 -3.44
N GLN A 123 -8.62 30.66 -2.73
CA GLN A 123 -9.14 31.47 -1.63
C GLN A 123 -8.39 31.26 -0.31
N LEU A 124 -7.57 30.22 -0.19
CA LEU A 124 -6.85 29.89 1.05
C LEU A 124 -5.94 31.01 1.50
N ASN A 125 -5.18 31.60 0.59
CA ASN A 125 -4.20 32.63 0.92
C ASN A 125 -4.83 33.87 1.53
N ALA A 126 -5.99 34.29 1.00
CA ALA A 126 -6.75 35.44 1.53
C ALA A 126 -7.43 35.14 2.88
N ASN A 127 -7.55 33.87 3.26
CA ASN A 127 -8.25 33.43 4.46
C ASN A 127 -7.33 32.67 5.43
N LYS A 128 -6.03 32.70 5.26
CA LYS A 128 -5.06 31.89 6.01
C LYS A 128 -5.16 32.06 7.52
N GLU A 129 -5.52 33.25 7.99
CA GLU A 129 -5.69 33.55 9.42
C GLU A 129 -6.81 32.70 10.07
N LYS A 130 -7.83 32.28 9.28
CA LYS A 130 -8.91 31.43 9.75
C LYS A 130 -8.43 30.01 10.09
N PHE A 131 -7.27 29.63 9.57
CA PHE A 131 -6.64 28.29 9.73
C PHE A 131 -5.34 28.37 10.52
N GLY A 132 -5.01 29.49 11.16
CA GLY A 132 -3.71 29.69 11.81
C GLY A 132 -2.52 29.65 10.85
N GLY A 133 -2.77 29.73 9.53
CA GLY A 133 -1.73 29.62 8.51
C GLY A 133 -1.24 28.20 8.25
N GLU A 134 -1.97 27.17 8.70
CA GLU A 134 -1.56 25.77 8.63
C GLU A 134 -2.52 24.94 7.78
N ILE A 135 -1.96 23.95 7.08
CA ILE A 135 -2.67 22.84 6.44
C ILE A 135 -2.21 21.57 7.13
N ILE A 136 -3.12 20.85 7.75
CA ILE A 136 -2.83 19.60 8.45
C ILE A 136 -2.94 18.45 7.44
N GLY A 137 -1.87 17.70 7.26
CA GLY A 137 -1.80 16.57 6.37
C GLY A 137 -1.88 15.23 7.10
N ILE A 138 -1.57 14.18 6.36
CA ILE A 138 -1.47 12.79 6.82
C ILE A 138 -0.01 12.29 6.72
N ASP A 139 0.20 10.99 6.56
CA ASP A 139 1.54 10.41 6.44
C ASP A 139 2.35 11.06 5.31
N ALA A 140 3.59 11.42 5.57
CA ALA A 140 4.46 12.10 4.61
C ALA A 140 4.66 11.34 3.28
N GLY A 141 4.52 10.00 3.29
CA GLY A 141 4.60 9.16 2.09
C GLY A 141 3.29 9.06 1.30
N ALA A 142 2.19 9.67 1.77
CA ALA A 142 0.93 9.67 1.05
C ALA A 142 0.97 10.64 -0.14
N GLY A 143 0.52 10.18 -1.31
CA GLY A 143 0.58 11.00 -2.52
C GLY A 143 -0.26 12.27 -2.48
N ILE A 144 -1.28 12.33 -1.59
CA ILE A 144 -2.04 13.57 -1.36
C ILE A 144 -1.17 14.69 -0.77
N MET A 145 -0.13 14.38 0.00
CA MET A 145 0.79 15.37 0.53
C MET A 145 1.53 16.08 -0.61
N HIS A 146 2.11 15.31 -1.53
CA HIS A 146 2.75 15.86 -2.71
C HIS A 146 1.76 16.64 -3.60
N ALA A 147 0.54 16.14 -3.80
CA ALA A 147 -0.49 16.84 -4.56
C ALA A 147 -0.89 18.18 -3.88
N THR A 148 -0.92 18.22 -2.56
CA THR A 148 -1.20 19.45 -1.78
C THR A 148 -0.06 20.45 -1.94
N ASP A 149 1.19 20.03 -1.78
CA ASP A 149 2.36 20.90 -1.97
C ASP A 149 2.33 21.57 -3.35
N MET A 150 2.08 20.78 -4.39
CA MET A 150 1.95 21.29 -5.77
C MET A 150 0.79 22.27 -5.97
N ALA A 151 -0.29 22.16 -5.17
CA ALA A 151 -1.49 22.98 -5.33
C ALA A 151 -1.39 24.32 -4.60
N ILE A 152 -0.48 24.46 -3.62
CA ILE A 152 -0.30 25.67 -2.82
C ILE A 152 0.93 26.51 -3.25
N GLU A 153 1.78 25.99 -4.15
CA GLU A 153 2.85 26.74 -4.83
C GLU A 153 2.29 27.72 -5.86
#